data_d3e5ab20019b92699d30d8cbc3e6ab18
#
_entry.id   d3e5ab20019b92699d30d8cbc3e6ab18
#
_cell.length_a   1.000
_cell.length_b   1.000
_cell.length_c   1.000
_cell.angle_alpha   90.00
_cell.angle_beta   90.00
_cell.angle_gamma   90.00
#
_symmetry.space_group_name_H-M   'P 1'
#
loop_
_entity.id
_entity.type
_entity.pdbx_description
1 polymer ?
#
loop_
_entity_poly.entity_id
_entity_poly.type
_entity_poly.pdbx_seq_one_letter_code
_entity_poly.pdbx_strand_id
1 'polypeptide(L)'
;MNEVPPPTNSTGTGGAISGGLVFDSSSNILHLAIGYGSAAGFSNLTGAAIAMHIHSPAGPGTNAGVLIPLTAYHFPAANPTNGGIIFGAVPIGTNDVSNLMAGLNYINIHTPQYPGGEIRGQLLPAPNTPPTVSCPSDSTLECGTLAQVTVVVGDPDGDALTVVWTVNGVAVQTNTLPATSPPTLANVLFMTSLGLGTNHVGVTVTDSGGSTASCGTVIKVVDTTPPVITKVAADPKVLWPPNDKWVNVRVFAQVTDTCDATTWKIVSVTSDEPASARNDASKDPDWVITGDHTVKLRAEKNPQGSARTYTITVQAKDVSGNLSDTKTVTVMVPKSQGDKD
;
A
#
# COMPACT_ATOMS: atom_id res chain seq x y z
N MET A 1 31.01 45.30 -19.08
CA MET A 1 32.09 44.46 -19.59
C MET A 1 31.43 43.18 -20.06
N ASN A 2 31.55 42.81 -21.33
CA ASN A 2 31.00 41.59 -21.85
C ASN A 2 31.84 40.41 -21.38
N GLU A 3 31.35 39.64 -20.49
CA GLU A 3 31.93 38.34 -20.11
C GLU A 3 31.74 37.36 -21.25
N VAL A 4 32.76 37.25 -22.06
CA VAL A 4 32.76 36.29 -23.17
C VAL A 4 32.90 34.86 -22.58
N PRO A 5 32.30 33.81 -23.18
CA PRO A 5 32.66 32.42 -22.88
C PRO A 5 34.18 32.26 -22.84
N PRO A 6 34.74 31.34 -21.99
CA PRO A 6 36.20 31.26 -21.78
C PRO A 6 36.95 31.41 -23.09
N PRO A 7 37.97 32.25 -23.16
CA PRO A 7 38.70 32.43 -24.37
C PRO A 7 39.31 31.12 -24.82
N THR A 8 39.17 30.80 -26.11
CA THR A 8 39.59 29.52 -26.72
C THR A 8 41.06 29.17 -26.50
N ASN A 9 41.84 30.07 -25.94
CA ASN A 9 43.30 29.92 -25.74
C ASN A 9 43.69 29.63 -24.27
N SER A 10 42.75 29.60 -23.34
CA SER A 10 43.08 29.22 -21.96
C SER A 10 43.15 27.70 -21.84
N THR A 11 44.19 27.19 -21.19
CA THR A 11 44.32 25.80 -20.80
C THR A 11 43.96 25.53 -19.35
N GLY A 12 43.58 26.62 -18.62
CA GLY A 12 43.18 26.52 -17.23
C GLY A 12 41.89 25.74 -17.04
N THR A 13 41.85 24.95 -15.99
CA THR A 13 40.66 24.20 -15.62
C THR A 13 40.36 24.28 -14.12
N GLY A 14 39.13 23.95 -13.75
CA GLY A 14 38.66 23.84 -12.38
C GLY A 14 37.39 22.99 -12.30
N GLY A 15 37.00 22.64 -11.10
CA GLY A 15 35.80 21.84 -10.86
C GLY A 15 35.54 21.62 -9.37
N ALA A 16 34.49 20.85 -9.10
CA ALA A 16 34.13 20.45 -7.74
C ALA A 16 35.23 19.55 -7.16
N ILE A 17 35.55 19.76 -5.89
CA ILE A 17 36.46 18.96 -5.07
C ILE A 17 35.74 18.57 -3.77
N SER A 18 36.14 17.49 -3.14
CA SER A 18 35.83 17.08 -1.76
C SER A 18 34.43 17.53 -1.24
N GLY A 19 33.39 16.85 -1.69
CA GLY A 19 32.00 17.16 -1.32
C GLY A 19 31.26 18.12 -2.27
N GLY A 20 31.98 18.73 -3.22
CA GLY A 20 31.39 19.42 -4.37
C GLY A 20 30.58 20.66 -4.06
N LEU A 21 29.40 20.72 -4.62
CA LEU A 21 28.41 21.77 -4.49
C LEU A 21 27.17 21.20 -3.85
N VAL A 22 26.76 21.74 -2.70
CA VAL A 22 25.54 21.33 -2.00
C VAL A 22 24.72 22.57 -1.66
N PHE A 23 23.48 22.61 -2.11
CA PHE A 23 22.52 23.64 -1.77
C PHE A 23 21.58 23.17 -0.67
N ASP A 24 21.63 23.86 0.49
CA ASP A 24 20.66 23.67 1.57
C ASP A 24 19.46 24.59 1.33
N SER A 25 18.36 24.02 0.89
CA SER A 25 17.12 24.76 0.61
C SER A 25 16.41 25.27 1.87
N SER A 26 16.72 24.71 3.04
CA SER A 26 16.11 25.16 4.31
C SER A 26 16.71 26.48 4.80
N SER A 27 17.99 26.68 4.56
CA SER A 27 18.74 27.89 4.95
C SER A 27 19.05 28.80 3.76
N ASN A 28 18.81 28.39 2.52
CA ASN A 28 19.23 29.03 1.28
C ASN A 28 20.77 29.25 1.20
N ILE A 29 21.51 28.26 1.67
CA ILE A 29 22.99 28.32 1.66
C ILE A 29 23.53 27.37 0.61
N LEU A 30 24.39 27.87 -0.27
CA LEU A 30 25.19 27.10 -1.20
C LEU A 30 26.56 26.81 -0.61
N HIS A 31 26.82 25.57 -0.22
CA HIS A 31 28.14 25.12 0.20
C HIS A 31 29.01 24.88 -1.03
N LEU A 32 30.13 25.55 -1.09
CA LEU A 32 31.08 25.47 -2.20
C LEU A 32 32.35 24.71 -1.78
N ALA A 33 32.79 23.80 -2.62
CA ALA A 33 34.11 23.21 -2.57
C ALA A 33 34.61 23.07 -4.03
N ILE A 34 35.24 24.09 -4.55
CA ILE A 34 35.70 24.18 -5.94
C ILE A 34 37.21 24.37 -5.94
N GLY A 35 37.90 23.59 -6.73
CA GLY A 35 39.34 23.73 -6.97
C GLY A 35 39.64 24.23 -8.38
N TYR A 36 40.76 24.88 -8.58
CA TYR A 36 41.28 25.25 -9.88
C TYR A 36 42.83 25.27 -9.86
N GLY A 37 43.44 25.06 -11.04
CA GLY A 37 44.88 24.99 -11.16
C GLY A 37 45.50 23.71 -10.60
N SER A 38 46.82 23.54 -10.78
CA SER A 38 47.54 22.32 -10.43
C SER A 38 47.58 22.02 -8.93
N ALA A 39 47.44 23.00 -8.06
CA ALA A 39 47.38 22.81 -6.62
C ALA A 39 46.12 22.04 -6.22
N ALA A 40 45.07 22.08 -7.02
CA ALA A 40 43.82 21.35 -6.81
C ALA A 40 43.61 20.19 -7.80
N GLY A 41 44.66 19.82 -8.54
CA GLY A 41 44.59 18.68 -9.51
C GLY A 41 44.06 19.08 -10.89
N PHE A 42 43.99 20.38 -11.22
CA PHE A 42 43.52 20.90 -12.50
C PHE A 42 44.68 21.59 -13.27
N SER A 43 44.43 22.03 -14.50
CA SER A 43 45.39 22.80 -15.26
C SER A 43 45.48 24.23 -14.75
N ASN A 44 46.71 24.81 -14.70
CA ASN A 44 46.95 26.16 -14.26
C ASN A 44 46.26 27.18 -15.17
N LEU A 45 45.81 28.27 -14.58
CA LEU A 45 45.41 29.47 -15.28
C LEU A 45 46.63 30.19 -15.85
N THR A 46 46.42 31.21 -16.71
CA THR A 46 47.48 32.02 -17.29
C THR A 46 48.19 32.95 -16.30
N GLY A 47 47.65 33.06 -15.09
CA GLY A 47 48.17 33.85 -13.98
C GLY A 47 47.41 33.62 -12.67
N ALA A 48 47.78 34.37 -11.64
CA ALA A 48 47.05 34.34 -10.39
C ALA A 48 45.61 34.84 -10.59
N ALA A 49 44.65 34.17 -9.93
CA ALA A 49 43.26 34.65 -9.92
C ALA A 49 43.16 36.00 -9.20
N ILE A 50 42.52 36.98 -9.83
CA ILE A 50 42.33 38.36 -9.31
C ILE A 50 40.90 38.61 -8.83
N ALA A 51 39.92 37.87 -9.34
CA ALA A 51 38.53 37.92 -8.95
C ALA A 51 37.80 36.62 -9.29
N MET A 52 36.71 36.35 -8.57
CA MET A 52 35.80 35.25 -8.82
C MET A 52 34.40 35.62 -8.35
N HIS A 53 33.39 35.18 -9.11
CA HIS A 53 32.00 35.56 -8.85
C HIS A 53 31.04 34.44 -9.21
N ILE A 54 29.87 34.43 -8.56
CA ILE A 54 28.67 33.82 -9.09
C ILE A 54 27.94 34.84 -9.93
N HIS A 55 27.53 34.45 -11.13
CA HIS A 55 26.74 35.25 -12.06
C HIS A 55 25.37 34.64 -12.27
N SER A 56 24.35 35.46 -12.50
CA SER A 56 22.95 35.02 -12.73
C SER A 56 22.13 36.17 -13.36
N PRO A 57 21.04 35.85 -14.12
CA PRO A 57 20.71 34.56 -14.69
C PRO A 57 21.31 34.38 -16.08
N ALA A 58 22.01 33.30 -16.34
CA ALA A 58 22.46 32.93 -17.68
C ALA A 58 22.74 31.46 -17.84
N GLY A 59 22.25 30.87 -18.90
CA GLY A 59 22.55 29.51 -19.29
C GLY A 59 23.94 29.34 -19.89
N PRO A 60 24.35 28.12 -20.28
CA PRO A 60 25.60 27.87 -20.94
C PRO A 60 25.78 28.74 -22.19
N GLY A 61 26.97 29.37 -22.31
CA GLY A 61 27.30 30.20 -23.48
C GLY A 61 26.71 31.60 -23.50
N THR A 62 25.97 32.03 -22.47
CA THR A 62 25.45 33.40 -22.31
C THR A 62 26.02 34.05 -21.05
N ASN A 63 26.05 35.38 -20.99
CA ASN A 63 26.63 36.13 -19.87
C ASN A 63 25.55 36.81 -19.05
N ALA A 64 25.82 36.97 -17.75
CA ALA A 64 25.00 37.71 -16.81
C ALA A 64 25.88 38.68 -15.96
N GLY A 65 25.21 39.56 -15.24
CA GLY A 65 25.88 40.40 -14.23
C GLY A 65 26.36 39.59 -13.02
N VAL A 66 27.27 40.17 -12.27
CA VAL A 66 27.73 39.59 -11.01
C VAL A 66 26.56 39.53 -10.02
N LEU A 67 26.28 38.34 -9.51
CA LEU A 67 25.32 38.13 -8.43
C LEU A 67 26.01 38.17 -7.06
N ILE A 68 27.07 37.37 -6.87
CA ILE A 68 27.75 37.24 -5.60
C ILE A 68 29.29 37.25 -5.82
N PRO A 69 30.05 38.14 -5.19
CA PRO A 69 31.51 38.07 -5.18
C PRO A 69 31.97 36.93 -4.27
N LEU A 70 32.93 36.14 -4.74
CA LEU A 70 33.45 34.96 -4.03
C LEU A 70 34.85 35.18 -3.45
N THR A 71 35.40 36.42 -3.48
CA THR A 71 36.73 36.73 -2.99
C THR A 71 36.92 36.38 -1.51
N ALA A 72 35.88 36.54 -0.69
CA ALA A 72 35.92 36.18 0.73
C ALA A 72 36.01 34.66 0.99
N TYR A 73 35.72 33.85 0.00
CA TYR A 73 35.70 32.36 0.05
C TYR A 73 36.91 31.78 -0.68
N HIS A 74 37.80 32.60 -1.18
CA HIS A 74 38.95 32.18 -1.97
C HIS A 74 40.19 31.95 -1.10
N PHE A 75 40.80 30.79 -1.28
CA PHE A 75 42.06 30.38 -0.64
C PHE A 75 43.06 30.03 -1.73
N PRO A 76 43.97 30.97 -2.09
CA PRO A 76 44.97 30.72 -3.11
C PRO A 76 45.99 29.70 -2.63
N ALA A 77 46.60 28.96 -3.57
CA ALA A 77 47.76 28.12 -3.29
C ALA A 77 48.98 28.96 -2.81
N ALA A 78 49.95 28.30 -2.16
CA ALA A 78 51.18 28.98 -1.72
C ALA A 78 51.90 29.71 -2.87
N ASN A 79 51.86 29.17 -4.09
CA ASN A 79 52.12 29.92 -5.32
C ASN A 79 50.78 30.20 -6.01
N PRO A 80 50.28 31.45 -6.04
CA PRO A 80 48.95 31.78 -6.59
C PRO A 80 48.81 31.47 -8.08
N THR A 81 49.88 31.31 -8.85
CA THR A 81 49.83 30.90 -10.26
C THR A 81 49.50 29.42 -10.42
N ASN A 82 49.63 28.63 -9.36
CA ASN A 82 49.31 27.20 -9.35
C ASN A 82 47.82 26.94 -8.98
N GLY A 83 47.02 27.98 -8.78
CA GLY A 83 45.61 27.86 -8.51
C GLY A 83 45.19 28.11 -7.07
N GLY A 84 44.13 27.47 -6.63
CA GLY A 84 43.54 27.63 -5.30
C GLY A 84 42.23 26.91 -5.17
N ILE A 85 41.55 27.17 -4.06
CA ILE A 85 40.20 26.66 -3.79
C ILE A 85 39.25 27.81 -3.47
N ILE A 86 37.98 27.62 -3.82
CA ILE A 86 36.85 28.44 -3.37
C ILE A 86 36.07 27.54 -2.44
N PHE A 87 36.00 27.90 -1.16
CA PHE A 87 35.41 27.04 -0.14
C PHE A 87 34.62 27.87 0.87
N GLY A 88 33.40 27.42 1.21
CA GLY A 88 32.60 28.04 2.23
C GLY A 88 31.10 27.96 1.98
N ALA A 89 30.34 28.61 2.86
CA ALA A 89 28.89 28.68 2.86
C ALA A 89 28.43 30.04 2.31
N VAL A 90 27.86 30.08 1.13
CA VAL A 90 27.45 31.27 0.40
C VAL A 90 25.93 31.43 0.48
N PRO A 91 25.40 32.47 1.11
CA PRO A 91 23.98 32.74 1.13
C PRO A 91 23.46 33.09 -0.27
N ILE A 92 22.39 32.46 -0.68
CA ILE A 92 21.67 32.74 -1.93
C ILE A 92 20.38 33.50 -1.59
N GLY A 93 20.17 34.65 -2.23
CA GLY A 93 18.94 35.40 -2.05
C GLY A 93 17.71 34.57 -2.44
N THR A 94 16.61 34.71 -1.70
CA THR A 94 15.38 33.92 -1.96
C THR A 94 14.86 34.09 -3.40
N ASN A 95 15.07 35.28 -4.01
CA ASN A 95 14.68 35.55 -5.39
C ASN A 95 15.60 34.87 -6.43
N ASP A 96 16.79 34.43 -6.01
CA ASP A 96 17.81 33.83 -6.89
C ASP A 96 17.84 32.32 -6.83
N VAL A 97 17.15 31.72 -5.84
CA VAL A 97 17.06 30.25 -5.67
C VAL A 97 16.48 29.59 -6.92
N SER A 98 15.44 30.18 -7.52
CA SER A 98 14.82 29.62 -8.75
C SER A 98 15.82 29.59 -9.92
N ASN A 99 16.68 30.58 -10.05
CA ASN A 99 17.71 30.61 -11.08
C ASN A 99 18.80 29.56 -10.81
N LEU A 100 19.18 29.39 -9.53
CA LEU A 100 20.13 28.32 -9.14
C LEU A 100 19.59 26.94 -9.47
N MET A 101 18.35 26.65 -9.08
CA MET A 101 17.69 25.36 -9.34
C MET A 101 17.40 25.12 -10.84
N ALA A 102 17.26 26.19 -11.62
CA ALA A 102 17.15 26.10 -13.07
C ALA A 102 18.50 25.97 -13.80
N GLY A 103 19.63 25.92 -13.06
CA GLY A 103 20.96 25.83 -13.65
C GLY A 103 21.39 27.10 -14.38
N LEU A 104 20.81 28.27 -14.03
CA LEU A 104 21.10 29.56 -14.66
C LEU A 104 22.19 30.35 -13.93
N ASN A 105 22.84 29.74 -12.95
CA ASN A 105 23.98 30.35 -12.24
C ASN A 105 25.28 29.74 -12.74
N TYR A 106 26.33 30.56 -12.82
CA TYR A 106 27.68 30.10 -13.10
C TYR A 106 28.74 30.80 -12.26
N ILE A 107 29.85 30.11 -12.06
CA ILE A 107 31.05 30.71 -11.46
C ILE A 107 32.05 31.00 -12.56
N ASN A 108 32.67 32.17 -12.52
CA ASN A 108 33.85 32.47 -13.30
C ASN A 108 35.03 32.86 -12.43
N ILE A 109 36.24 32.69 -12.97
CA ILE A 109 37.51 33.09 -12.36
C ILE A 109 38.27 33.95 -13.36
N HIS A 110 38.72 35.10 -12.90
CA HIS A 110 39.40 36.12 -13.67
C HIS A 110 40.89 36.12 -13.37
N THR A 111 41.71 36.40 -14.41
CA THR A 111 43.14 36.64 -14.29
C THR A 111 43.51 38.00 -14.93
N PRO A 112 44.73 38.55 -14.69
CA PRO A 112 45.16 39.76 -15.35
C PRO A 112 45.11 39.70 -16.87
N GLN A 113 45.37 38.51 -17.46
CA GLN A 113 45.32 38.33 -18.91
C GLN A 113 43.89 38.24 -19.43
N TYR A 114 42.98 37.73 -18.60
CA TYR A 114 41.57 37.57 -18.95
C TYR A 114 40.66 38.24 -17.88
N PRO A 115 40.58 39.60 -17.91
CA PRO A 115 39.82 40.34 -16.92
C PRO A 115 38.29 40.18 -17.08
N GLY A 116 37.81 39.64 -18.21
CA GLY A 116 36.41 39.28 -18.42
C GLY A 116 36.05 37.83 -17.97
N GLY A 117 37.02 37.09 -17.40
CA GLY A 117 36.89 35.67 -17.01
C GLY A 117 37.75 34.77 -17.85
N GLU A 118 38.58 33.94 -17.22
CA GLU A 118 39.45 32.96 -17.88
C GLU A 118 38.80 31.58 -17.96
N ILE A 119 38.22 31.14 -16.83
CA ILE A 119 37.44 29.89 -16.78
C ILE A 119 36.07 30.13 -16.21
N ARG A 120 35.11 29.32 -16.63
CA ARG A 120 33.72 29.37 -16.22
C ARG A 120 33.17 27.96 -16.01
N GLY A 121 32.36 27.78 -14.97
CA GLY A 121 31.61 26.55 -14.71
C GLY A 121 30.14 26.85 -14.36
N GLN A 122 29.22 26.18 -15.08
CA GLN A 122 27.78 26.29 -14.77
C GLN A 122 27.48 25.54 -13.49
N LEU A 123 26.64 26.12 -12.62
CA LEU A 123 26.11 25.46 -11.45
C LEU A 123 24.85 24.73 -11.89
N LEU A 124 24.95 23.43 -12.07
CA LEU A 124 23.82 22.59 -12.50
C LEU A 124 23.33 21.77 -11.30
N PRO A 125 22.02 21.72 -11.08
CA PRO A 125 21.48 20.77 -10.11
C PRO A 125 21.83 19.35 -10.57
N ALA A 126 22.03 18.43 -9.61
CA ALA A 126 22.16 17.03 -9.93
C ALA A 126 20.88 16.55 -10.64
N PRO A 127 20.99 15.63 -11.62
CA PRO A 127 19.79 15.02 -12.18
C PRO A 127 18.99 14.35 -11.08
N ASN A 128 17.66 14.54 -11.08
CA ASN A 128 16.78 13.86 -10.17
C ASN A 128 16.79 12.35 -10.43
N THR A 129 16.98 11.56 -9.40
CA THR A 129 16.94 10.08 -9.47
C THR A 129 15.57 9.60 -9.02
N PRO A 130 14.88 8.75 -9.77
CA PRO A 130 13.57 8.25 -9.36
C PRO A 130 13.59 7.56 -8.00
N PRO A 131 12.49 7.62 -7.24
CA PRO A 131 12.34 6.90 -5.99
C PRO A 131 12.37 5.39 -6.20
N THR A 132 12.56 4.65 -5.14
CA THR A 132 12.50 3.18 -5.11
C THR A 132 11.32 2.72 -4.28
N VAL A 133 10.68 1.60 -4.69
CA VAL A 133 9.61 0.96 -3.92
C VAL A 133 9.70 -0.55 -4.07
N SER A 134 9.51 -1.26 -2.96
CA SER A 134 9.47 -2.73 -2.93
C SER A 134 8.20 -3.19 -2.22
N CYS A 135 7.41 -4.00 -2.92
CA CYS A 135 6.19 -4.61 -2.41
C CYS A 135 6.47 -6.02 -1.84
N PRO A 136 5.66 -6.49 -0.87
CA PRO A 136 5.69 -7.88 -0.45
C PRO A 136 5.14 -8.80 -1.56
N SER A 137 5.43 -10.10 -1.43
CA SER A 137 4.85 -11.14 -2.29
C SER A 137 3.34 -11.27 -2.10
N ASP A 138 2.68 -11.89 -3.08
CA ASP A 138 1.27 -12.22 -3.02
C ASP A 138 0.91 -13.08 -1.80
N SER A 139 -0.32 -12.91 -1.32
CA SER A 139 -0.78 -13.59 -0.11
C SER A 139 -2.25 -14.00 -0.22
N THR A 140 -2.66 -14.89 0.72
CA THR A 140 -4.05 -15.29 0.89
C THR A 140 -4.48 -14.96 2.32
N LEU A 141 -5.68 -14.40 2.46
CA LEU A 141 -6.29 -14.05 3.75
C LEU A 141 -7.67 -14.69 3.86
N GLU A 142 -8.02 -15.05 5.09
CA GLU A 142 -9.39 -15.37 5.44
C GLU A 142 -10.22 -14.08 5.46
N CYS A 143 -11.45 -14.14 4.97
CA CYS A 143 -12.34 -12.98 4.97
C CYS A 143 -12.63 -12.49 6.39
N GLY A 144 -12.98 -11.22 6.54
CA GLY A 144 -13.10 -10.58 7.84
C GLY A 144 -11.76 -10.21 8.49
N THR A 145 -10.62 -10.68 7.94
CA THR A 145 -9.29 -10.30 8.40
C THR A 145 -8.86 -9.00 7.71
N LEU A 146 -8.29 -8.07 8.48
CA LEU A 146 -7.68 -6.86 7.92
C LEU A 146 -6.42 -7.21 7.13
N ALA A 147 -6.38 -6.84 5.88
CA ALA A 147 -5.17 -6.90 5.08
C ALA A 147 -4.15 -5.86 5.59
N GLN A 148 -2.91 -6.29 5.76
CA GLN A 148 -1.78 -5.45 6.16
C GLN A 148 -0.69 -5.58 5.10
N VAL A 149 -0.38 -4.47 4.43
CA VAL A 149 0.66 -4.41 3.40
C VAL A 149 1.70 -3.40 3.82
N THR A 150 2.93 -3.84 3.96
CA THR A 150 4.08 -2.96 4.24
C THR A 150 4.97 -2.91 3.01
N VAL A 151 5.24 -1.70 2.52
CA VAL A 151 6.20 -1.47 1.46
C VAL A 151 7.44 -0.77 2.01
N VAL A 152 8.57 -1.02 1.37
CA VAL A 152 9.82 -0.28 1.63
C VAL A 152 9.98 0.74 0.53
N VAL A 153 10.09 2.01 0.90
CA VAL A 153 10.26 3.13 -0.03
C VAL A 153 11.51 3.93 0.33
N GLY A 154 12.11 4.57 -0.64
CA GLY A 154 13.24 5.47 -0.42
C GLY A 154 13.56 6.25 -1.69
N ASP A 155 14.32 7.32 -1.51
CA ASP A 155 14.80 8.15 -2.59
C ASP A 155 16.31 8.28 -2.51
N PRO A 156 17.05 8.05 -3.62
CA PRO A 156 18.51 8.16 -3.63
C PRO A 156 19.03 9.57 -3.38
N ASP A 157 18.25 10.59 -3.74
CA ASP A 157 18.58 12.00 -3.55
C ASP A 157 18.10 12.52 -2.17
N GLY A 158 17.30 11.70 -1.47
CA GLY A 158 16.73 12.04 -0.18
C GLY A 158 15.51 12.95 -0.27
N ASP A 159 14.85 12.98 -1.39
CA ASP A 159 13.67 13.80 -1.66
C ASP A 159 12.46 13.43 -0.81
N ALA A 160 11.56 14.40 -0.62
CA ALA A 160 10.26 14.14 -0.02
C ALA A 160 9.42 13.24 -0.94
N LEU A 161 8.73 12.24 -0.35
CA LEU A 161 7.97 11.25 -1.10
C LEU A 161 6.47 11.37 -0.84
N THR A 162 5.70 11.20 -1.90
CA THR A 162 4.25 10.97 -1.84
C THR A 162 3.95 9.54 -2.24
N VAL A 163 3.32 8.77 -1.35
CA VAL A 163 2.98 7.35 -1.53
C VAL A 163 1.46 7.22 -1.68
N VAL A 164 0.99 6.83 -2.85
CA VAL A 164 -0.44 6.63 -3.15
C VAL A 164 -0.74 5.14 -3.22
N TRP A 165 -1.71 4.71 -2.42
CA TRP A 165 -2.21 3.34 -2.39
C TRP A 165 -3.48 3.20 -3.21
N THR A 166 -3.56 2.12 -3.96
CA THR A 166 -4.75 1.77 -4.74
C THR A 166 -5.23 0.35 -4.38
N VAL A 167 -6.54 0.16 -4.39
CA VAL A 167 -7.17 -1.17 -4.34
C VAL A 167 -8.01 -1.34 -5.59
N ASN A 168 -7.72 -2.36 -6.37
CA ASN A 168 -8.37 -2.63 -7.67
C ASN A 168 -8.39 -1.41 -8.61
N GLY A 169 -7.29 -0.63 -8.60
CA GLY A 169 -7.12 0.56 -9.41
C GLY A 169 -7.73 1.84 -8.85
N VAL A 170 -8.42 1.79 -7.71
CA VAL A 170 -9.01 2.96 -7.06
C VAL A 170 -8.08 3.45 -5.95
N ALA A 171 -7.74 4.74 -5.95
CA ALA A 171 -6.93 5.34 -4.88
C ALA A 171 -7.70 5.37 -3.57
N VAL A 172 -7.07 4.88 -2.49
CA VAL A 172 -7.71 4.69 -1.18
C VAL A 172 -6.98 5.40 -0.04
N GLN A 173 -5.67 5.63 -0.18
CA GLN A 173 -4.86 6.29 0.85
C GLN A 173 -3.66 7.00 0.21
N THR A 174 -3.24 8.10 0.84
CA THR A 174 -2.01 8.80 0.49
C THR A 174 -1.22 9.06 1.77
N ASN A 175 0.09 8.79 1.73
CA ASN A 175 1.05 9.11 2.78
C ASN A 175 2.11 10.06 2.21
N THR A 176 2.65 10.94 3.04
CA THR A 176 3.77 11.81 2.71
C THR A 176 4.93 11.53 3.65
N LEU A 177 6.13 11.47 3.09
CA LEU A 177 7.37 11.32 3.84
C LEU A 177 8.22 12.58 3.60
N PRO A 178 8.81 13.16 4.65
CA PRO A 178 9.69 14.31 4.50
C PRO A 178 10.99 13.92 3.79
N ALA A 179 11.66 14.90 3.21
CA ALA A 179 13.02 14.73 2.71
C ALA A 179 13.97 14.29 3.84
N THR A 180 15.00 13.52 3.49
CA THR A 180 15.99 12.99 4.44
C THR A 180 17.41 13.22 3.94
N SER A 181 18.31 13.60 4.87
CA SER A 181 19.72 13.73 4.57
C SER A 181 20.54 13.15 5.75
N PRO A 182 21.30 12.07 5.54
CA PRO A 182 21.44 11.28 4.29
C PRO A 182 20.14 10.55 3.89
N PRO A 183 20.03 10.07 2.62
CA PRO A 183 18.90 9.27 2.15
C PRO A 183 18.67 8.05 3.01
N THR A 184 17.39 7.76 3.33
CA THR A 184 16.99 6.61 4.17
C THR A 184 15.83 5.85 3.55
N LEU A 185 15.74 4.56 3.88
CA LEU A 185 14.57 3.75 3.54
C LEU A 185 13.52 3.86 4.65
N ALA A 186 12.25 3.91 4.26
CA ALA A 186 11.12 3.95 5.17
C ALA A 186 10.15 2.79 4.90
N ASN A 187 9.57 2.26 6.00
CA ASN A 187 8.47 1.30 5.90
C ASN A 187 7.15 2.07 5.95
N VAL A 188 6.29 1.86 4.95
CA VAL A 188 4.95 2.46 4.90
C VAL A 188 3.93 1.34 4.99
N LEU A 189 3.09 1.40 6.02
CA LEU A 189 2.04 0.42 6.30
C LEU A 189 0.70 0.91 5.74
N PHE A 190 0.00 0.02 5.05
CA PHE A 190 -1.38 0.17 4.63
C PHE A 190 -2.24 -0.94 5.24
N MET A 191 -3.41 -0.57 5.77
CA MET A 191 -4.36 -1.51 6.37
C MET A 191 -5.75 -1.24 5.80
N THR A 192 -6.41 -2.31 5.34
CA THR A 192 -7.76 -2.21 4.78
C THR A 192 -8.53 -3.52 4.87
N SER A 193 -9.86 -3.44 4.85
CA SER A 193 -10.72 -4.60 4.61
C SER A 193 -10.84 -4.83 3.11
N LEU A 194 -10.69 -6.08 2.69
CA LEU A 194 -10.82 -6.49 1.29
C LEU A 194 -12.02 -7.42 1.13
N GLY A 195 -12.69 -7.36 -0.02
CA GLY A 195 -13.77 -8.25 -0.37
C GLY A 195 -13.28 -9.64 -0.79
N LEU A 196 -14.17 -10.64 -0.76
CA LEU A 196 -13.90 -11.99 -1.27
C LEU A 196 -13.39 -11.95 -2.72
N GLY A 197 -12.46 -12.85 -3.02
CA GLY A 197 -11.84 -12.97 -4.34
C GLY A 197 -10.47 -12.33 -4.43
N THR A 198 -10.05 -12.00 -5.65
CA THR A 198 -8.73 -11.45 -5.96
C THR A 198 -8.76 -9.93 -5.85
N ASN A 199 -7.88 -9.38 -5.02
CA ASN A 199 -7.71 -7.94 -4.83
C ASN A 199 -6.29 -7.54 -5.22
N HIS A 200 -6.16 -6.53 -6.07
CA HIS A 200 -4.88 -5.95 -6.48
C HIS A 200 -4.60 -4.70 -5.64
N VAL A 201 -3.59 -4.76 -4.81
CA VAL A 201 -3.10 -3.61 -4.04
C VAL A 201 -1.90 -3.03 -4.76
N GLY A 202 -2.05 -1.81 -5.28
CA GLY A 202 -1.00 -1.09 -5.98
C GLY A 202 -0.43 0.05 -5.14
N VAL A 203 0.83 0.38 -5.37
CA VAL A 203 1.52 1.51 -4.74
C VAL A 203 2.25 2.29 -5.82
N THR A 204 2.08 3.61 -5.79
CA THR A 204 2.87 4.55 -6.59
C THR A 204 3.54 5.54 -5.66
N VAL A 205 4.85 5.68 -5.80
CA VAL A 205 5.67 6.64 -5.06
C VAL A 205 6.12 7.71 -6.03
N THR A 206 5.95 8.97 -5.63
CA THR A 206 6.38 10.14 -6.40
C THR A 206 7.30 10.98 -5.54
N ASP A 207 8.46 11.37 -6.06
CA ASP A 207 9.40 12.29 -5.41
C ASP A 207 9.00 13.77 -5.61
N SER A 208 9.74 14.69 -4.98
CA SER A 208 9.51 16.14 -5.15
C SER A 208 9.90 16.66 -6.54
N GLY A 209 10.73 15.92 -7.28
CA GLY A 209 11.13 16.22 -8.67
C GLY A 209 10.08 15.76 -9.70
N GLY A 210 9.08 14.99 -9.27
CA GLY A 210 8.01 14.47 -10.13
C GLY A 210 8.30 13.10 -10.75
N SER A 211 9.44 12.47 -10.43
CA SER A 211 9.73 11.10 -10.88
C SER A 211 8.94 10.08 -10.06
N THR A 212 8.64 8.93 -10.64
CA THR A 212 7.77 7.93 -10.02
C THR A 212 8.35 6.53 -10.08
N ALA A 213 8.02 5.72 -9.07
CA ALA A 213 8.16 4.27 -9.08
C ALA A 213 6.88 3.61 -8.57
N SER A 214 6.61 2.39 -9.02
CA SER A 214 5.41 1.66 -8.60
C SER A 214 5.67 0.17 -8.43
N CYS A 215 4.91 -0.45 -7.56
CA CYS A 215 4.83 -1.90 -7.41
C CYS A 215 3.41 -2.31 -7.00
N GLY A 216 3.15 -3.61 -6.89
CA GLY A 216 1.87 -4.12 -6.44
C GLY A 216 1.99 -5.53 -5.87
N THR A 217 0.98 -5.93 -5.12
CA THR A 217 0.81 -7.29 -4.61
C THR A 217 -0.63 -7.73 -4.80
N VAL A 218 -0.83 -9.02 -4.97
CA VAL A 218 -2.16 -9.63 -5.08
C VAL A 218 -2.52 -10.28 -3.75
N ILE A 219 -3.69 -9.92 -3.22
CA ILE A 219 -4.24 -10.52 -2.00
C ILE A 219 -5.51 -11.26 -2.37
N LYS A 220 -5.47 -12.59 -2.27
CA LYS A 220 -6.65 -13.43 -2.45
C LYS A 220 -7.37 -13.58 -1.12
N VAL A 221 -8.58 -13.04 -1.02
CA VAL A 221 -9.45 -13.25 0.14
C VAL A 221 -10.33 -14.46 -0.11
N VAL A 222 -10.28 -15.42 0.79
CA VAL A 222 -11.04 -16.66 0.75
C VAL A 222 -11.95 -16.75 1.96
N ASP A 223 -12.99 -17.53 1.86
CA ASP A 223 -13.82 -17.95 2.97
C ASP A 223 -13.68 -19.45 3.12
N THR A 224 -13.08 -19.88 4.22
CA THR A 224 -12.96 -21.30 4.62
C THR A 224 -13.71 -21.60 5.92
N THR A 225 -14.39 -20.57 6.47
CA THR A 225 -15.08 -20.66 7.74
C THR A 225 -16.52 -21.15 7.54
N PRO A 226 -16.91 -22.29 8.11
CA PRO A 226 -18.28 -22.79 7.98
C PRO A 226 -19.32 -21.86 8.63
N PRO A 227 -20.52 -21.75 8.07
CA PRO A 227 -21.63 -21.04 8.68
C PRO A 227 -22.06 -21.69 10.00
N VAL A 228 -22.61 -20.90 10.90
CA VAL A 228 -23.07 -21.35 12.22
C VAL A 228 -24.58 -21.31 12.32
N ILE A 229 -25.20 -22.47 12.58
CA ILE A 229 -26.63 -22.53 12.90
C ILE A 229 -26.80 -22.17 14.38
N THR A 230 -27.36 -21.01 14.68
CA THR A 230 -27.53 -20.52 16.05
C THR A 230 -28.80 -21.05 16.70
N LYS A 231 -29.88 -21.21 15.91
CA LYS A 231 -31.19 -21.67 16.41
C LYS A 231 -31.89 -22.53 15.36
N VAL A 232 -32.61 -23.57 15.83
CA VAL A 232 -33.52 -24.36 15.02
C VAL A 232 -34.87 -24.51 15.74
N ALA A 233 -35.95 -24.44 15.01
CA ALA A 233 -37.32 -24.64 15.52
C ALA A 233 -38.17 -25.35 14.48
N ALA A 234 -39.23 -26.03 14.95
CA ALA A 234 -40.22 -26.66 14.09
C ALA A 234 -41.65 -26.17 14.47
N ASP A 235 -42.52 -26.09 13.48
CA ASP A 235 -43.93 -25.76 13.68
C ASP A 235 -44.81 -26.63 12.76
N PRO A 236 -45.75 -27.37 13.36
CA PRO A 236 -45.98 -27.61 14.78
C PRO A 236 -44.87 -28.46 15.43
N LYS A 237 -44.61 -28.26 16.72
CA LYS A 237 -43.72 -29.09 17.55
C LYS A 237 -44.39 -30.34 18.07
N VAL A 238 -45.71 -30.33 18.12
CA VAL A 238 -46.55 -31.43 18.66
C VAL A 238 -47.61 -31.79 17.64
N LEU A 239 -47.68 -33.09 17.31
CA LEU A 239 -48.67 -33.63 16.41
C LEU A 239 -49.79 -34.31 17.22
N TRP A 240 -50.91 -33.61 17.32
CA TRP A 240 -52.08 -34.07 18.08
C TRP A 240 -53.37 -33.89 17.28
N PRO A 241 -54.35 -34.83 17.34
CA PRO A 241 -54.25 -36.14 17.99
C PRO A 241 -53.45 -37.16 17.17
N PRO A 242 -53.00 -38.28 17.78
CA PRO A 242 -52.37 -39.40 17.04
C PRO A 242 -53.46 -40.13 16.25
N ASN A 243 -53.66 -39.75 15.02
CA ASN A 243 -54.73 -40.17 14.14
C ASN A 243 -54.29 -40.68 12.77
N ASP A 244 -52.99 -40.99 12.65
CA ASP A 244 -52.31 -41.53 11.45
C ASP A 244 -52.32 -40.61 10.24
N LYS A 245 -52.72 -39.31 10.41
CA LYS A 245 -52.72 -38.34 9.33
C LYS A 245 -51.33 -37.74 9.11
N TRP A 246 -51.05 -37.41 7.86
CA TRP A 246 -49.89 -36.66 7.48
C TRP A 246 -50.05 -35.20 7.87
N VAL A 247 -49.06 -34.66 8.60
CA VAL A 247 -49.02 -33.25 9.04
C VAL A 247 -47.81 -32.59 8.39
N ASN A 248 -48.01 -31.44 7.76
CA ASN A 248 -46.93 -30.62 7.27
C ASN A 248 -46.24 -29.91 8.45
N VAL A 249 -44.97 -30.08 8.59
CA VAL A 249 -44.14 -29.43 9.57
C VAL A 249 -43.17 -28.51 8.83
N ARG A 250 -43.13 -27.25 9.24
CA ARG A 250 -42.18 -26.28 8.76
C ARG A 250 -41.04 -26.14 9.75
N VAL A 251 -39.80 -26.16 9.26
CA VAL A 251 -38.60 -25.98 10.05
C VAL A 251 -38.08 -24.58 9.82
N PHE A 252 -37.51 -23.95 10.84
CA PHE A 252 -36.91 -22.64 10.84
C PHE A 252 -35.50 -22.76 11.41
N ALA A 253 -34.51 -22.12 10.77
CA ALA A 253 -33.17 -21.99 11.33
C ALA A 253 -32.69 -20.56 11.24
N GLN A 254 -31.91 -20.15 12.23
CA GLN A 254 -31.12 -18.92 12.19
C GLN A 254 -29.69 -19.33 11.92
N VAL A 255 -29.13 -18.82 10.84
CA VAL A 255 -27.78 -19.10 10.39
C VAL A 255 -27.02 -17.79 10.28
N THR A 256 -25.78 -17.79 10.71
CA THR A 256 -24.87 -16.64 10.61
C THR A 256 -23.58 -17.09 9.96
N ASP A 257 -23.02 -16.21 9.15
CA ASP A 257 -21.70 -16.33 8.58
C ASP A 257 -21.02 -14.96 8.61
N THR A 258 -19.70 -14.95 8.65
CA THR A 258 -18.93 -13.70 8.73
C THR A 258 -18.70 -13.08 7.36
N CYS A 259 -18.75 -13.88 6.32
CA CYS A 259 -18.18 -13.57 5.03
C CYS A 259 -19.19 -13.45 3.91
N ASP A 260 -20.10 -14.40 3.82
CA ASP A 260 -21.03 -14.45 2.71
C ASP A 260 -22.43 -14.91 3.09
N ALA A 261 -23.30 -15.01 2.10
CA ALA A 261 -24.68 -15.42 2.29
C ALA A 261 -24.78 -16.92 2.53
N THR A 262 -25.76 -17.31 3.35
CA THR A 262 -25.97 -18.69 3.73
C THR A 262 -27.32 -19.22 3.26
N THR A 263 -27.35 -20.51 2.98
CA THR A 263 -28.56 -21.32 2.80
C THR A 263 -28.56 -22.48 3.79
N TRP A 264 -29.71 -23.09 4.03
CA TRP A 264 -29.78 -24.28 4.86
C TRP A 264 -30.91 -25.21 4.40
N LYS A 265 -30.82 -26.49 4.75
CA LYS A 265 -31.85 -27.47 4.39
C LYS A 265 -31.97 -28.58 5.43
N ILE A 266 -33.07 -29.23 5.41
CA ILE A 266 -33.28 -30.52 6.10
C ILE A 266 -32.44 -31.58 5.38
N VAL A 267 -31.55 -32.25 6.11
CA VAL A 267 -30.68 -33.30 5.56
C VAL A 267 -31.14 -34.69 5.94
N SER A 268 -31.82 -34.84 7.08
CA SER A 268 -32.40 -36.14 7.47
C SER A 268 -33.52 -35.97 8.48
N VAL A 269 -34.33 -37.02 8.57
CA VAL A 269 -35.32 -37.20 9.63
C VAL A 269 -35.17 -38.62 10.14
N THR A 270 -35.24 -38.78 11.43
CA THR A 270 -35.26 -40.10 12.11
C THR A 270 -36.40 -40.13 13.13
N SER A 271 -36.73 -41.30 13.60
CA SER A 271 -37.71 -41.52 14.66
C SER A 271 -37.19 -42.50 15.69
N ASP A 272 -37.55 -42.31 16.94
CA ASP A 272 -37.29 -43.27 18.04
C ASP A 272 -38.19 -44.52 17.97
N GLU A 273 -39.26 -44.49 17.18
CA GLU A 273 -40.06 -45.65 16.87
C GLU A 273 -39.83 -46.15 15.44
N PRO A 274 -39.84 -47.48 15.20
CA PRO A 274 -39.70 -48.02 13.83
C PRO A 274 -40.87 -47.60 12.94
N ALA A 275 -40.62 -47.55 11.62
CA ALA A 275 -41.60 -47.14 10.60
C ALA A 275 -42.85 -48.07 10.51
N SER A 276 -42.90 -49.16 11.24
CA SER A 276 -44.00 -50.13 11.23
C SER A 276 -44.44 -50.45 12.64
N ALA A 277 -44.68 -49.43 13.49
CA ALA A 277 -45.21 -49.66 14.84
C ALA A 277 -46.63 -50.26 14.91
N ARG A 278 -47.34 -50.26 13.80
CA ARG A 278 -48.54 -51.03 13.55
C ARG A 278 -48.25 -52.16 12.57
N ASN A 279 -48.94 -53.30 12.70
CA ASN A 279 -48.90 -54.47 11.82
C ASN A 279 -49.34 -54.19 10.34
N ASP A 280 -49.01 -53.03 9.87
CA ASP A 280 -49.20 -52.55 8.52
C ASP A 280 -47.99 -52.97 7.68
N ALA A 281 -48.23 -53.63 6.56
CA ALA A 281 -47.22 -54.21 5.68
C ALA A 281 -46.38 -53.14 4.91
N SER A 282 -46.60 -51.84 5.17
CA SER A 282 -45.85 -50.78 4.54
C SER A 282 -44.53 -50.59 5.24
N LYS A 283 -43.44 -50.77 4.49
CA LYS A 283 -42.07 -50.51 4.95
C LYS A 283 -41.64 -49.04 4.74
N ASP A 284 -42.56 -48.17 4.34
CA ASP A 284 -42.29 -46.79 4.03
C ASP A 284 -42.11 -45.97 5.31
N PRO A 285 -41.14 -45.06 5.38
CA PRO A 285 -40.93 -44.21 6.54
C PRO A 285 -42.14 -43.29 6.78
N ASP A 286 -42.47 -43.06 8.06
CA ASP A 286 -43.57 -42.19 8.50
C ASP A 286 -43.22 -40.69 8.36
N TRP A 287 -42.26 -40.36 7.51
CA TRP A 287 -41.86 -39.01 7.16
C TRP A 287 -41.47 -38.90 5.68
N VAL A 288 -41.67 -37.73 5.12
CA VAL A 288 -41.24 -37.36 3.76
C VAL A 288 -40.73 -35.94 3.77
N ILE A 289 -39.44 -35.73 3.43
CA ILE A 289 -38.90 -34.37 3.20
C ILE A 289 -39.52 -33.86 1.89
N THR A 290 -40.27 -32.75 1.99
CA THR A 290 -41.03 -32.17 0.88
C THR A 290 -40.40 -30.91 0.29
N GLY A 291 -39.36 -30.40 0.92
CA GLY A 291 -38.60 -29.25 0.48
C GLY A 291 -37.48 -28.95 1.46
N ASP A 292 -36.65 -27.98 1.15
CA ASP A 292 -35.50 -27.66 1.97
C ASP A 292 -35.85 -27.35 3.43
N HIS A 293 -37.02 -26.76 3.68
CA HIS A 293 -37.47 -26.32 5.01
C HIS A 293 -38.78 -26.99 5.45
N THR A 294 -39.24 -28.01 4.75
CA THR A 294 -40.55 -28.64 5.00
C THR A 294 -40.46 -30.15 4.99
N VAL A 295 -41.17 -30.76 5.90
CA VAL A 295 -41.32 -32.22 6.01
C VAL A 295 -42.77 -32.59 6.32
N LYS A 296 -43.26 -33.67 5.81
CA LYS A 296 -44.49 -34.31 6.27
C LYS A 296 -44.14 -35.40 7.27
N LEU A 297 -44.78 -35.37 8.41
CA LEU A 297 -44.68 -36.39 9.47
C LEU A 297 -46.04 -37.03 9.68
N ARG A 298 -46.04 -38.31 9.96
CA ARG A 298 -47.30 -39.03 10.29
C ARG A 298 -47.59 -38.83 11.78
N ALA A 299 -48.79 -38.39 12.11
CA ALA A 299 -49.25 -38.28 13.49
C ALA A 299 -49.63 -39.65 14.05
N GLU A 300 -48.66 -40.56 14.12
CA GLU A 300 -48.79 -41.95 14.53
C GLU A 300 -47.77 -42.28 15.62
N LYS A 301 -48.15 -43.13 16.56
CA LYS A 301 -47.29 -43.69 17.60
C LYS A 301 -47.67 -45.12 17.90
N ASN A 302 -46.74 -45.88 18.46
CA ASN A 302 -47.05 -47.22 18.96
C ASN A 302 -48.10 -47.14 20.07
N PRO A 303 -49.26 -47.86 19.94
CA PRO A 303 -50.30 -47.87 20.95
C PRO A 303 -49.82 -48.32 22.33
N GLN A 304 -48.83 -49.20 22.40
CA GLN A 304 -48.23 -49.73 23.61
C GLN A 304 -47.03 -48.94 24.11
N GLY A 305 -46.54 -47.95 23.29
CA GLY A 305 -45.33 -47.18 23.54
C GLY A 305 -45.56 -45.91 24.34
N SER A 306 -44.48 -45.19 24.52
CA SER A 306 -44.44 -43.80 25.02
C SER A 306 -44.87 -42.82 23.92
N ALA A 307 -44.56 -41.54 24.06
CA ALA A 307 -44.67 -40.59 22.99
C ALA A 307 -43.62 -40.92 21.89
N ARG A 308 -43.99 -40.73 20.63
CA ARG A 308 -43.05 -40.84 19.48
C ARG A 308 -42.36 -39.53 19.24
N THR A 309 -41.05 -39.57 19.00
CA THR A 309 -40.25 -38.36 18.71
C THR A 309 -39.60 -38.50 17.34
N TYR A 310 -39.90 -37.54 16.46
CA TYR A 310 -39.18 -37.35 15.21
C TYR A 310 -38.03 -36.35 15.46
N THR A 311 -36.83 -36.73 15.03
CA THR A 311 -35.64 -35.87 15.06
C THR A 311 -35.33 -35.39 13.65
N ILE A 312 -35.46 -34.11 13.40
CA ILE A 312 -35.19 -33.45 12.13
C ILE A 312 -33.80 -32.82 12.20
N THR A 313 -32.90 -33.22 11.32
CA THR A 313 -31.54 -32.70 11.23
C THR A 313 -31.44 -31.70 10.09
N VAL A 314 -30.86 -30.56 10.38
CA VAL A 314 -30.60 -29.50 9.40
C VAL A 314 -29.11 -29.22 9.26
N GLN A 315 -28.70 -28.75 8.09
CA GLN A 315 -27.34 -28.33 7.80
C GLN A 315 -27.36 -27.05 6.94
N ALA A 316 -26.49 -26.12 7.22
CA ALA A 316 -26.31 -24.91 6.44
C ALA A 316 -25.10 -25.04 5.50
N LYS A 317 -25.14 -24.22 4.46
CA LYS A 317 -24.07 -24.04 3.49
C LYS A 317 -23.97 -22.57 3.12
N ASP A 318 -22.73 -22.04 3.03
CA ASP A 318 -22.44 -20.73 2.49
C ASP A 318 -22.27 -20.73 0.96
N VAL A 319 -22.03 -19.57 0.35
CA VAL A 319 -21.78 -19.44 -1.09
C VAL A 319 -20.39 -19.98 -1.46
N SER A 320 -19.42 -19.89 -0.56
CA SER A 320 -18.06 -20.42 -0.73
C SER A 320 -18.00 -21.95 -0.72
N GLY A 321 -19.06 -22.60 -0.22
CA GLY A 321 -19.23 -24.05 -0.25
C GLY A 321 -18.99 -24.75 1.07
N ASN A 322 -18.66 -24.02 2.16
CA ASN A 322 -18.44 -24.61 3.47
C ASN A 322 -19.76 -25.08 4.09
N LEU A 323 -19.70 -26.18 4.82
CA LEU A 323 -20.85 -26.79 5.47
C LEU A 323 -20.77 -26.61 6.98
N SER A 324 -21.87 -26.18 7.60
CA SER A 324 -22.00 -26.10 9.06
C SER A 324 -21.96 -27.49 9.72
N ASP A 325 -21.71 -27.51 11.01
CA ASP A 325 -22.17 -28.60 11.85
C ASP A 325 -23.70 -28.75 11.72
N THR A 326 -24.18 -29.96 11.91
CA THR A 326 -25.63 -30.23 11.89
C THR A 326 -26.27 -29.82 13.21
N LYS A 327 -27.52 -29.34 13.14
CA LYS A 327 -28.37 -29.14 14.31
C LYS A 327 -29.68 -29.87 14.17
N THR A 328 -30.28 -30.23 15.29
CA THR A 328 -31.52 -31.01 15.33
C THR A 328 -32.64 -30.24 16.00
N VAL A 329 -33.84 -30.54 15.61
CA VAL A 329 -35.08 -30.15 16.29
C VAL A 329 -36.00 -31.36 16.35
N THR A 330 -36.74 -31.50 17.43
CA THR A 330 -37.66 -32.61 17.63
C THR A 330 -39.12 -32.17 17.45
N VAL A 331 -39.94 -33.12 16.94
CA VAL A 331 -41.37 -33.02 16.85
C VAL A 331 -41.98 -34.27 17.50
N MET A 332 -42.88 -34.06 18.43
CA MET A 332 -43.43 -35.16 19.25
C MET A 332 -44.86 -35.48 18.88
N VAL A 333 -45.17 -36.78 18.90
CA VAL A 333 -46.56 -37.31 18.93
C VAL A 333 -46.82 -37.79 20.36
N PRO A 334 -47.53 -37.01 21.20
CA PRO A 334 -47.67 -37.34 22.62
C PRO A 334 -48.59 -38.54 22.88
N LYS A 335 -48.39 -39.20 24.02
CA LYS A 335 -49.21 -40.32 24.47
C LYS A 335 -50.64 -39.89 24.84
N SER A 336 -50.76 -38.77 25.50
CA SER A 336 -52.02 -38.23 26.01
C SER A 336 -52.11 -36.71 25.79
N GLN A 337 -53.27 -36.12 26.03
CA GLN A 337 -53.44 -34.69 25.87
C GLN A 337 -52.67 -33.90 26.93
N GLY A 338 -52.34 -34.48 28.09
CA GLY A 338 -51.58 -33.87 29.14
C GLY A 338 -50.05 -33.82 28.88
N ASP A 339 -49.54 -34.56 27.90
CA ASP A 339 -48.10 -34.66 27.57
C ASP A 339 -47.67 -33.65 26.46
N LYS A 340 -48.44 -32.57 26.25
CA LYS A 340 -48.21 -31.59 25.18
C LYS A 340 -47.29 -30.41 25.56
N ASP A 341 -46.99 -30.27 26.86
CA ASP A 341 -46.21 -29.15 27.39
C ASP A 341 -44.67 -29.42 27.39
#